data_d50082b4a29b0519a504e63da94182d7
#
_entry.id   d50082b4a29b0519a504e63da94182d7
#
_cell.length_a   1.000
_cell.length_b   1.000
_cell.length_c   1.000
_cell.angle_alpha   90.00
_cell.angle_beta   90.00
_cell.angle_gamma   90.00
#
_symmetry.space_group_name_H-M   'P 1'
#
loop_
_entity.id
_entity.type
_entity.pdbx_description
1 polymer ?
#
loop_
_entity_poly.entity_id
_entity_poly.type
_entity_poly.pdbx_seq_one_letter_code
_entity_poly.pdbx_strand_id
1 'polypeptide(L)'
;NENYSFTLYYFRNIYLEKKLISTIKIIRDKQIGNPFINIPNGVLQQGSNINKDRIIFDNEISSFLVKIKEFNVSKYPITEYQFLDFVLNNGYKNDNYWSGSGLEWRNTNNIQNPLYWLHINNVWYRTHNSFIFNVGSNLPMCNISWYEAQAYCKWKNVRFINESEWEYISTNLGKNNYPWGDGSPTNELCNINNKYKYCVDVNLYKCGENTNGVSQLMGNIWEWCEEVFYPYPNFTIDYIYREMSYPFFGEKKICRGGCFCVNDYLTHPKYRNAQDPGCQIQYIGFRVCLKSS
;
A
#
# COMPACT_ATOMS: atom_id res chain seq x y z
N ASN A 1 8.94 -22.82 -20.51
CA ASN A 1 8.26 -21.70 -19.83
C ASN A 1 9.00 -20.36 -19.97
N GLU A 2 10.30 -20.32 -20.17
CA GLU A 2 11.08 -19.09 -20.40
C GLU A 2 10.79 -18.44 -21.76
N ASN A 3 10.49 -19.21 -22.78
CA ASN A 3 10.15 -18.68 -24.11
C ASN A 3 8.80 -17.93 -24.17
N TYR A 4 7.85 -18.27 -23.30
CA TYR A 4 6.55 -17.58 -23.25
C TYR A 4 6.66 -16.19 -22.64
N SER A 5 7.48 -16.02 -21.62
CA SER A 5 7.75 -14.74 -20.97
C SER A 5 8.47 -13.77 -21.91
N PHE A 6 9.47 -14.23 -22.63
CA PHE A 6 10.25 -13.42 -23.57
C PHE A 6 9.42 -13.02 -24.80
N THR A 7 8.60 -13.92 -25.32
CA THR A 7 7.71 -13.67 -26.48
C THR A 7 6.63 -12.67 -26.12
N LEU A 8 5.99 -12.77 -24.94
CA LEU A 8 5.02 -11.80 -24.45
C LEU A 8 5.64 -10.41 -24.22
N TYR A 9 6.86 -10.34 -23.72
CA TYR A 9 7.59 -9.08 -23.55
C TYR A 9 7.96 -8.43 -24.88
N TYR A 10 8.40 -9.21 -25.87
CA TYR A 10 8.80 -8.74 -27.20
C TYR A 10 7.59 -8.29 -28.03
N PHE A 11 6.51 -9.08 -28.08
CA PHE A 11 5.27 -8.70 -28.75
C PHE A 11 4.57 -7.52 -28.08
N ARG A 12 4.65 -7.44 -26.76
CA ARG A 12 4.15 -6.31 -25.97
C ARG A 12 4.86 -5.00 -26.36
N ASN A 13 6.16 -5.01 -26.50
CA ASN A 13 6.93 -3.83 -26.88
C ASN A 13 6.66 -3.38 -28.33
N ILE A 14 6.62 -4.30 -29.29
CA ILE A 14 6.32 -3.96 -30.69
C ILE A 14 4.88 -3.51 -30.88
N TYR A 15 3.93 -4.15 -30.21
CA TYR A 15 2.51 -3.77 -30.29
C TYR A 15 2.26 -2.43 -29.60
N LEU A 16 2.96 -2.16 -28.50
CA LEU A 16 2.90 -0.90 -27.79
C LEU A 16 3.51 0.25 -28.61
N GLU A 17 4.66 0.07 -29.25
CA GLU A 17 5.25 1.11 -30.10
C GLU A 17 4.34 1.55 -31.25
N LYS A 18 3.60 0.63 -31.87
CA LYS A 18 2.68 0.95 -32.97
C LYS A 18 1.35 1.57 -32.53
N LYS A 19 0.87 1.26 -31.30
CA LYS A 19 -0.40 1.77 -30.74
C LYS A 19 -0.21 3.00 -29.83
N LEU A 20 1.03 3.27 -29.43
CA LEU A 20 1.42 4.27 -28.43
C LEU A 20 1.07 5.71 -28.84
N ILE A 21 1.15 6.03 -30.12
CA ILE A 21 1.00 7.42 -30.61
C ILE A 21 -0.43 7.92 -30.50
N SER A 22 -1.44 7.03 -30.50
CA SER A 22 -2.86 7.43 -30.50
C SER A 22 -3.55 7.36 -29.12
N THR A 23 -2.90 6.86 -28.07
CA THR A 23 -3.58 6.54 -26.79
C THR A 23 -2.89 7.12 -25.55
N ILE A 24 -1.89 7.99 -25.69
CA ILE A 24 -1.21 8.63 -24.55
C ILE A 24 -2.15 9.67 -23.95
N LYS A 25 -2.70 9.37 -22.77
CA LYS A 25 -3.36 10.36 -21.94
C LYS A 25 -2.30 11.10 -21.11
N ILE A 26 -1.99 12.32 -21.48
CA ILE A 26 -1.13 13.20 -20.68
C ILE A 26 -1.97 13.74 -19.53
N ILE A 27 -1.79 13.17 -18.35
CA ILE A 27 -2.35 13.73 -17.12
C ILE A 27 -1.30 14.71 -16.56
N ARG A 28 -1.60 15.99 -16.65
CA ARG A 28 -0.79 17.06 -16.03
C ARG A 28 -1.50 17.57 -14.80
N ASP A 29 -1.51 16.76 -13.74
CA ASP A 29 -2.04 17.23 -12.47
C ASP A 29 -1.01 18.12 -11.78
N LYS A 30 -1.50 19.15 -11.09
CA LYS A 30 -0.65 19.95 -10.21
C LYS A 30 -0.15 19.03 -9.10
N GLN A 31 1.17 18.93 -8.97
CA GLN A 31 1.78 18.14 -7.90
C GLN A 31 1.35 18.66 -6.54
N ILE A 32 0.90 17.75 -5.68
CA ILE A 32 0.54 18.06 -4.30
C ILE A 32 1.67 17.69 -3.36
N GLY A 33 1.84 18.51 -2.32
CA GLY A 33 2.76 18.20 -1.23
C GLY A 33 2.21 17.02 -0.42
N ASN A 34 3.12 16.22 0.14
CA ASN A 34 2.78 15.17 1.09
C ASN A 34 3.42 15.51 2.46
N PRO A 35 2.78 16.39 3.24
CA PRO A 35 3.34 16.82 4.52
C PRO A 35 3.30 15.69 5.54
N PHE A 36 4.20 15.74 6.50
CA PHE A 36 4.12 14.89 7.69
C PHE A 36 3.15 15.48 8.71
N ILE A 37 2.29 14.62 9.23
CA ILE A 37 1.31 14.93 10.26
C ILE A 37 1.80 14.36 11.58
N ASN A 38 1.86 15.19 12.59
CA ASN A 38 2.21 14.77 13.94
C ASN A 38 1.03 14.01 14.58
N ILE A 39 1.30 12.81 15.07
CA ILE A 39 0.34 11.94 15.75
C ILE A 39 0.76 11.84 17.22
N PRO A 40 -0.09 12.27 18.15
CA PRO A 40 0.24 12.23 19.57
C PRO A 40 0.36 10.80 20.08
N ASN A 41 1.11 10.63 21.15
CA ASN A 41 1.14 9.37 21.89
C ASN A 41 -0.24 8.99 22.45
N GLY A 42 -0.45 7.71 22.68
CA GLY A 42 -1.71 7.22 23.24
C GLY A 42 -1.71 5.73 23.51
N VAL A 43 -2.89 5.18 23.69
CA VAL A 43 -3.11 3.74 23.88
C VAL A 43 -4.13 3.28 22.85
N LEU A 44 -3.76 2.24 22.13
CA LEU A 44 -4.63 1.56 21.17
C LEU A 44 -5.13 0.25 21.77
N GLN A 45 -6.41 0.00 21.65
CA GLN A 45 -6.96 -1.34 21.76
C GLN A 45 -6.90 -2.02 20.39
N GLN A 46 -5.75 -2.65 20.13
CA GLN A 46 -5.48 -3.31 18.85
C GLN A 46 -6.21 -4.64 18.75
N GLY A 47 -6.62 -5.01 17.53
CA GLY A 47 -7.34 -6.24 17.28
C GLY A 47 -8.82 -6.13 17.61
N SER A 48 -9.55 -7.23 17.44
CA SER A 48 -11.00 -7.29 17.55
C SER A 48 -11.45 -8.26 18.62
N ASN A 49 -12.53 -7.91 19.29
CA ASN A 49 -13.34 -8.88 20.02
C ASN A 49 -14.40 -9.45 19.05
N ILE A 50 -14.85 -10.66 19.30
CA ILE A 50 -15.94 -11.27 18.52
C ILE A 50 -17.15 -10.35 18.56
N ASN A 51 -17.57 -9.89 17.39
CA ASN A 51 -18.74 -9.05 17.19
C ASN A 51 -19.62 -9.69 16.11
N LYS A 52 -20.91 -9.64 16.28
CA LYS A 52 -21.88 -10.20 15.32
C LYS A 52 -22.17 -9.26 14.15
N ASP A 53 -21.73 -7.99 14.25
CA ASP A 53 -22.11 -6.94 13.30
C ASP A 53 -21.16 -6.85 12.09
N ARG A 54 -20.04 -7.58 12.10
CA ARG A 54 -19.11 -7.63 10.97
C ARG A 54 -18.44 -8.99 10.83
N ILE A 55 -17.87 -9.24 9.67
CA ILE A 55 -16.99 -10.39 9.43
C ILE A 55 -15.65 -10.11 10.12
N ILE A 56 -15.20 -11.03 10.97
CA ILE A 56 -13.93 -10.97 11.69
C ILE A 56 -13.20 -12.29 11.44
N PHE A 57 -11.97 -12.21 10.96
CA PHE A 57 -11.12 -13.38 10.77
C PHE A 57 -10.34 -13.70 12.05
N ASP A 58 -9.91 -14.94 12.19
CA ASP A 58 -9.18 -15.43 13.35
C ASP A 58 -7.91 -14.61 13.67
N ASN A 59 -7.21 -14.13 12.63
CA ASN A 59 -6.01 -13.33 12.77
C ASN A 59 -6.26 -11.89 13.30
N GLU A 60 -7.51 -11.45 13.34
CA GLU A 60 -7.91 -10.17 13.92
C GLU A 60 -8.31 -10.30 15.39
N ILE A 61 -8.63 -11.53 15.82
CA ILE A 61 -9.09 -11.82 17.17
C ILE A 61 -7.89 -11.89 18.09
N SER A 62 -7.97 -11.49 19.09
CA SER A 62 -7.91 -11.06 20.46
C SER A 62 -7.52 -9.57 20.53
N SER A 63 -8.30 -8.84 21.27
CA SER A 63 -8.04 -7.41 21.49
C SER A 63 -7.09 -7.21 22.67
N PHE A 64 -6.04 -6.40 22.49
CA PHE A 64 -5.03 -6.13 23.51
C PHE A 64 -4.57 -4.68 23.47
N LEU A 65 -4.01 -4.19 24.58
CA LEU A 65 -3.56 -2.80 24.69
C LEU A 65 -2.13 -2.63 24.19
N VAL A 66 -1.93 -1.63 23.31
CA VAL A 66 -0.62 -1.23 22.80
C VAL A 66 -0.38 0.25 23.13
N LYS A 67 0.78 0.55 23.69
CA LYS A 67 1.21 1.93 23.88
C LYS A 67 1.80 2.46 22.56
N ILE A 68 1.22 3.52 22.04
CA ILE A 68 1.71 4.22 20.85
C ILE A 68 2.54 5.41 21.30
N LYS A 69 3.78 5.50 20.83
CA LYS A 69 4.62 6.68 21.00
C LYS A 69 4.22 7.74 19.98
N GLU A 70 4.50 9.01 20.28
CA GLU A 70 4.36 10.08 19.30
C GLU A 70 5.19 9.81 18.04
N PHE A 71 4.61 10.07 16.86
CA PHE A 71 5.29 9.88 15.58
C PHE A 71 4.75 10.83 14.52
N ASN A 72 5.51 10.99 13.44
CA ASN A 72 5.11 11.79 12.29
C ASN A 72 4.89 10.88 11.08
N VAL A 73 3.71 10.93 10.49
CA VAL A 73 3.30 10.10 9.34
C VAL A 73 2.99 10.98 8.13
N SER A 74 3.30 10.51 6.92
CA SER A 74 2.89 11.20 5.70
C SER A 74 1.36 11.30 5.61
N LYS A 75 0.85 12.49 5.22
CA LYS A 75 -0.58 12.73 5.07
C LYS A 75 -1.24 11.70 4.15
N TYR A 76 -0.60 11.42 3.04
CA TYR A 76 -1.03 10.50 1.99
C TYR A 76 -0.12 9.30 1.88
N PRO A 77 -0.56 8.20 1.24
CA PRO A 77 0.35 7.19 0.70
C PRO A 77 1.37 7.85 -0.24
N ILE A 78 2.53 7.23 -0.42
CA ILE A 78 3.52 7.70 -1.39
C ILE A 78 2.89 7.68 -2.79
N THR A 79 3.04 8.78 -3.53
CA THR A 79 2.47 8.93 -4.87
C THR A 79 3.42 8.43 -5.95
N GLU A 80 2.89 8.19 -7.17
CA GLU A 80 3.71 7.90 -8.35
C GLU A 80 4.78 8.96 -8.58
N TYR A 81 4.43 10.24 -8.39
CA TYR A 81 5.38 11.35 -8.52
C TYR A 81 6.56 11.23 -7.55
N GLN A 82 6.28 10.96 -6.29
CA GLN A 82 7.31 10.81 -5.27
C GLN A 82 8.18 9.56 -5.53
N PHE A 83 7.58 8.48 -6.00
CA PHE A 83 8.31 7.26 -6.30
C PHE A 83 9.15 7.40 -7.59
N LEU A 84 8.70 8.22 -8.55
CA LEU A 84 9.47 8.54 -9.75
C LEU A 84 10.81 9.21 -9.38
N ASP A 85 10.84 10.07 -8.37
CA ASP A 85 12.09 10.67 -7.88
C ASP A 85 13.10 9.58 -7.44
N PHE A 86 12.64 8.54 -6.75
CA PHE A 86 13.50 7.40 -6.37
C PHE A 86 14.05 6.68 -7.60
N VAL A 87 13.20 6.42 -8.59
CA VAL A 87 13.61 5.77 -9.85
C VAL A 87 14.65 6.60 -10.60
N LEU A 88 14.41 7.91 -10.74
CA LEU A 88 15.32 8.84 -11.43
C LEU A 88 16.66 9.03 -10.70
N ASN A 89 16.67 8.88 -9.37
CA ASN A 89 17.87 8.93 -8.54
C ASN A 89 18.59 7.57 -8.40
N ASN A 90 18.45 6.71 -9.40
CA ASN A 90 19.10 5.39 -9.46
C ASN A 90 18.67 4.43 -8.33
N GLY A 91 17.47 4.55 -7.84
CA GLY A 91 16.93 3.74 -6.74
C GLY A 91 17.04 2.24 -6.97
N TYR A 92 16.85 1.80 -8.21
CA TYR A 92 16.97 0.40 -8.60
C TYR A 92 18.42 -0.05 -8.91
N LYS A 93 19.35 0.88 -9.10
CA LYS A 93 20.74 0.58 -9.45
C LYS A 93 21.71 0.66 -8.28
N ASN A 94 21.32 1.36 -7.21
CA ASN A 94 22.18 1.54 -6.04
C ASN A 94 21.86 0.48 -4.98
N ASP A 95 22.73 -0.51 -4.84
CA ASP A 95 22.60 -1.63 -3.90
C ASP A 95 22.50 -1.17 -2.44
N ASN A 96 23.06 0.00 -2.10
CA ASN A 96 23.01 0.54 -0.75
C ASN A 96 21.59 0.80 -0.25
N TYR A 97 20.59 0.94 -1.11
CA TYR A 97 19.22 1.14 -0.71
C TYR A 97 18.46 -0.16 -0.41
N TRP A 98 19.01 -1.30 -0.82
CA TRP A 98 18.34 -2.59 -0.68
C TRP A 98 18.85 -3.34 0.57
N SER A 99 17.97 -4.06 1.26
CA SER A 99 18.35 -5.02 2.30
C SER A 99 18.92 -6.29 1.70
N GLY A 100 19.55 -7.17 2.50
CA GLY A 100 20.10 -8.43 2.00
C GLY A 100 19.09 -9.25 1.19
N SER A 101 17.93 -9.55 1.80
CA SER A 101 16.84 -10.29 1.12
C SER A 101 16.21 -9.52 -0.03
N GLY A 102 16.07 -8.20 0.10
CA GLY A 102 15.57 -7.34 -0.98
C GLY A 102 16.53 -7.25 -2.15
N LEU A 103 17.83 -7.19 -1.88
CA LEU A 103 18.87 -7.20 -2.91
C LEU A 103 18.89 -8.54 -3.66
N GLU A 104 18.83 -9.65 -2.94
CA GLU A 104 18.75 -10.98 -3.52
C GLU A 104 17.51 -11.13 -4.40
N TRP A 105 16.33 -10.75 -3.87
CA TRP A 105 15.07 -10.77 -4.61
C TRP A 105 15.14 -9.93 -5.90
N ARG A 106 15.65 -8.70 -5.81
CA ARG A 106 15.81 -7.80 -6.97
C ARG A 106 16.70 -8.43 -8.04
N ASN A 107 17.83 -8.99 -7.63
CA ASN A 107 18.82 -9.57 -8.56
C ASN A 107 18.29 -10.87 -9.18
N THR A 108 17.72 -11.77 -8.39
CA THR A 108 17.16 -13.05 -8.87
C THR A 108 16.04 -12.83 -9.88
N ASN A 109 15.17 -11.82 -9.65
CA ASN A 109 14.06 -11.52 -10.52
C ASN A 109 14.38 -10.45 -11.58
N ASN A 110 15.64 -9.98 -11.65
CA ASN A 110 16.08 -8.93 -12.58
C ASN A 110 15.20 -7.67 -12.57
N ILE A 111 14.84 -7.20 -11.36
CA ILE A 111 13.95 -6.04 -11.18
C ILE A 111 14.75 -4.75 -11.42
N GLN A 112 14.36 -3.97 -12.41
CA GLN A 112 15.03 -2.72 -12.80
C GLN A 112 14.14 -1.47 -12.65
N ASN A 113 12.84 -1.65 -12.48
CA ASN A 113 11.84 -0.59 -12.31
C ASN A 113 10.54 -1.20 -11.76
N PRO A 114 9.58 -0.39 -11.33
CA PRO A 114 8.28 -0.88 -10.87
C PRO A 114 7.58 -1.74 -11.93
N LEU A 115 6.86 -2.77 -11.49
CA LEU A 115 6.01 -3.57 -12.36
C LEU A 115 5.01 -2.65 -13.09
N TYR A 116 4.77 -2.87 -14.36
CA TYR A 116 3.92 -2.05 -15.23
C TYR A 116 4.46 -0.67 -15.61
N TRP A 117 5.67 -0.27 -15.19
CA TRP A 117 6.30 0.94 -15.68
C TRP A 117 7.18 0.64 -16.90
N LEU A 118 7.16 1.56 -17.87
CA LEU A 118 7.92 1.49 -19.12
C LEU A 118 8.69 2.78 -19.32
N HIS A 119 9.95 2.68 -19.73
CA HIS A 119 10.77 3.84 -20.08
C HIS A 119 10.93 3.92 -21.59
N ILE A 120 10.34 4.93 -22.22
CA ILE A 120 10.31 5.10 -23.69
C ILE A 120 10.65 6.55 -24.02
N ASN A 121 11.65 6.76 -24.86
CA ASN A 121 12.08 8.10 -25.30
C ASN A 121 12.31 9.07 -24.14
N ASN A 122 13.00 8.61 -23.09
CA ASN A 122 13.31 9.36 -21.87
C ASN A 122 12.07 9.80 -21.04
N VAL A 123 10.91 9.18 -21.26
CA VAL A 123 9.69 9.41 -20.49
C VAL A 123 9.25 8.11 -19.85
N TRP A 124 8.83 8.18 -18.58
CA TRP A 124 8.25 7.07 -17.87
C TRP A 124 6.75 7.00 -18.06
N TYR A 125 6.26 5.82 -18.36
CA TYR A 125 4.85 5.49 -18.52
C TYR A 125 4.50 4.32 -17.61
N ARG A 126 3.25 4.26 -17.19
CA ARG A 126 2.65 3.05 -16.60
C ARG A 126 1.58 2.48 -17.49
N THR A 127 1.42 1.18 -17.46
CA THR A 127 0.34 0.48 -18.14
C THR A 127 -0.72 0.05 -17.15
N HIS A 128 -1.99 0.21 -17.53
CA HIS A 128 -3.12 -0.36 -16.80
C HIS A 128 -4.16 -0.85 -17.80
N ASN A 129 -4.52 -2.13 -17.75
CA ASN A 129 -5.31 -2.79 -18.79
C ASN A 129 -4.67 -2.59 -20.18
N SER A 130 -5.38 -1.99 -21.12
CA SER A 130 -4.88 -1.68 -22.47
C SER A 130 -4.44 -0.22 -22.64
N PHE A 131 -4.37 0.54 -21.55
CA PHE A 131 -4.05 1.97 -21.60
C PHE A 131 -2.64 2.25 -21.08
N ILE A 132 -2.07 3.33 -21.57
CA ILE A 132 -0.76 3.84 -21.17
C ILE A 132 -0.93 5.26 -20.69
N PHE A 133 -0.31 5.57 -19.54
CA PHE A 133 -0.40 6.87 -18.87
C PHE A 133 1.00 7.34 -18.53
N ASN A 134 1.22 8.65 -18.54
CA ASN A 134 2.45 9.20 -17.99
C ASN A 134 2.53 8.91 -16.50
N VAL A 135 3.74 8.53 -16.03
CA VAL A 135 4.05 8.45 -14.61
C VAL A 135 4.29 9.87 -14.06
N GLY A 136 4.07 10.03 -12.77
CA GLY A 136 4.28 11.31 -12.08
C GLY A 136 2.97 12.01 -11.71
N SER A 137 1.89 11.26 -11.58
CA SER A 137 0.60 11.73 -11.08
C SER A 137 0.55 11.73 -9.54
N ASN A 138 -0.52 12.32 -9.00
CA ASN A 138 -0.86 12.22 -7.57
C ASN A 138 -1.59 10.91 -7.22
N LEU A 139 -1.66 9.96 -8.12
CA LEU A 139 -2.13 8.61 -7.80
C LEU A 139 -1.19 7.97 -6.77
N PRO A 140 -1.71 7.16 -5.84
CA PRO A 140 -0.85 6.42 -4.94
C PRO A 140 0.01 5.45 -5.74
N MET A 141 1.28 5.35 -5.37
CA MET A 141 2.16 4.31 -5.90
C MET A 141 1.64 2.95 -5.46
N CYS A 142 1.40 2.05 -6.40
CA CYS A 142 0.98 0.68 -6.13
C CYS A 142 1.64 -0.31 -7.08
N ASN A 143 1.35 -1.59 -6.91
CA ASN A 143 2.00 -2.68 -7.64
C ASN A 143 3.53 -2.68 -7.44
N ILE A 144 3.94 -2.47 -6.22
CA ILE A 144 5.32 -2.57 -5.75
C ILE A 144 5.43 -3.59 -4.62
N SER A 145 6.56 -4.27 -4.56
CA SER A 145 6.89 -5.18 -3.48
C SER A 145 7.21 -4.43 -2.18
N TRP A 146 7.17 -5.14 -1.07
CA TRP A 146 7.65 -4.62 0.20
C TRP A 146 9.14 -4.23 0.14
N TYR A 147 9.94 -4.98 -0.63
CA TYR A 147 11.37 -4.68 -0.82
C TYR A 147 11.62 -3.36 -1.55
N GLU A 148 10.83 -3.05 -2.57
CA GLU A 148 10.90 -1.77 -3.29
C GLU A 148 10.51 -0.61 -2.39
N ALA A 149 9.44 -0.76 -1.63
CA ALA A 149 9.01 0.24 -0.65
C ALA A 149 10.05 0.43 0.47
N GLN A 150 10.72 -0.65 0.93
CA GLN A 150 11.83 -0.56 1.88
C GLN A 150 13.02 0.18 1.29
N ALA A 151 13.39 -0.08 0.04
CA ALA A 151 14.48 0.61 -0.64
C ALA A 151 14.17 2.11 -0.77
N TYR A 152 12.93 2.48 -1.09
CA TYR A 152 12.48 3.87 -1.08
C TYR A 152 12.63 4.49 0.32
N CYS A 153 12.19 3.81 1.37
CA CYS A 153 12.32 4.30 2.75
C CYS A 153 13.78 4.57 3.12
N LYS A 154 14.68 3.67 2.74
CA LYS A 154 16.11 3.84 2.99
C LYS A 154 16.70 5.01 2.21
N TRP A 155 16.36 5.15 0.94
CA TRP A 155 16.77 6.27 0.09
C TRP A 155 16.31 7.62 0.65
N LYS A 156 15.04 7.71 1.05
CA LYS A 156 14.42 8.96 1.55
C LYS A 156 14.76 9.25 3.02
N ASN A 157 15.44 8.34 3.71
CA ASN A 157 15.73 8.40 5.15
C ASN A 157 14.47 8.50 6.02
N VAL A 158 13.47 7.71 5.68
CA VAL A 158 12.22 7.53 6.43
C VAL A 158 12.06 6.06 6.83
N ARG A 159 10.96 5.71 7.49
CA ARG A 159 10.61 4.32 7.81
C ARG A 159 9.20 3.98 7.37
N PHE A 160 8.88 2.70 7.30
CA PHE A 160 7.50 2.25 7.24
C PHE A 160 6.71 2.72 8.47
N ILE A 161 5.40 2.80 8.30
CA ILE A 161 4.48 2.78 9.42
C ILE A 161 4.41 1.35 9.97
N ASN A 162 4.35 1.18 11.30
CA ASN A 162 4.09 -0.13 11.87
C ASN A 162 2.59 -0.43 11.95
N GLU A 163 2.24 -1.69 12.11
CA GLU A 163 0.84 -2.13 12.12
C GLU A 163 0.00 -1.45 13.20
N SER A 164 0.56 -1.30 14.40
CA SER A 164 -0.14 -0.67 15.52
C SER A 164 -0.34 0.84 15.29
N GLU A 165 0.66 1.53 14.76
CA GLU A 165 0.56 2.94 14.39
C GLU A 165 -0.49 3.13 13.29
N TRP A 166 -0.51 2.23 12.30
CA TRP A 166 -1.49 2.25 11.21
C TRP A 166 -2.92 2.08 11.74
N GLU A 167 -3.17 1.07 12.60
CA GLU A 167 -4.48 0.85 13.21
C GLU A 167 -4.88 2.02 14.10
N TYR A 168 -3.93 2.61 14.84
CA TYR A 168 -4.19 3.77 15.69
C TYR A 168 -4.71 4.97 14.91
N ILE A 169 -4.08 5.35 13.79
CA ILE A 169 -4.54 6.47 12.99
C ILE A 169 -5.82 6.16 12.22
N SER A 170 -6.03 4.92 11.81
CA SER A 170 -7.21 4.52 11.04
C SER A 170 -8.45 4.30 11.90
N THR A 171 -8.29 4.19 13.22
CA THR A 171 -9.36 4.19 14.20
C THR A 171 -9.53 5.55 14.89
N ASN A 172 -9.10 6.62 14.23
CA ASN A 172 -9.12 7.98 14.76
C ASN A 172 -8.51 8.08 16.18
N LEU A 173 -7.27 7.63 16.31
CA LEU A 173 -6.53 7.54 17.58
C LEU A 173 -7.17 6.58 18.59
N GLY A 174 -7.74 5.48 18.12
CA GLY A 174 -8.38 4.47 18.95
C GLY A 174 -9.78 4.88 19.49
N LYS A 175 -10.36 5.94 18.95
CA LYS A 175 -11.64 6.50 19.45
C LYS A 175 -12.86 6.04 18.68
N ASN A 176 -12.70 5.65 17.42
CA ASN A 176 -13.78 5.34 16.50
C ASN A 176 -13.53 4.03 15.76
N ASN A 177 -14.57 3.54 15.08
CA ASN A 177 -14.47 2.37 14.23
C ASN A 177 -13.72 2.65 12.91
N TYR A 178 -13.73 3.90 12.44
CA TYR A 178 -13.12 4.33 11.16
C TYR A 178 -12.43 5.70 11.34
N PRO A 179 -11.59 6.12 10.36
CA PRO A 179 -10.93 7.42 10.42
C PRO A 179 -11.89 8.60 10.59
N TRP A 180 -13.04 8.54 9.93
CA TRP A 180 -14.08 9.59 9.91
C TRP A 180 -15.12 9.47 11.03
N GLY A 181 -15.08 8.44 11.88
CA GLY A 181 -16.07 8.19 12.94
C GLY A 181 -16.56 6.75 12.96
N ASP A 182 -17.81 6.53 13.36
CA ASP A 182 -18.38 5.18 13.53
C ASP A 182 -19.29 4.74 12.37
N GLY A 183 -19.53 5.62 11.40
CA GLY A 183 -20.32 5.31 10.20
C GLY A 183 -19.64 4.32 9.28
N SER A 184 -20.39 3.37 8.73
CA SER A 184 -19.88 2.37 7.78
C SER A 184 -19.23 3.00 6.54
N PRO A 185 -18.29 2.32 5.89
CA PRO A 185 -17.66 2.80 4.67
C PRO A 185 -18.68 3.03 3.55
N THR A 186 -18.53 4.13 2.84
CA THR A 186 -19.32 4.44 1.65
C THR A 186 -18.40 4.92 0.51
N ASN A 187 -18.93 4.92 -0.69
CA ASN A 187 -18.22 5.42 -1.87
C ASN A 187 -18.02 6.96 -1.87
N GLU A 188 -18.53 7.67 -0.89
CA GLU A 188 -18.30 9.10 -0.65
C GLU A 188 -17.14 9.34 0.32
N LEU A 189 -16.82 8.35 1.16
CA LEU A 189 -15.78 8.41 2.18
C LEU A 189 -14.46 7.78 1.74
N CYS A 190 -14.52 6.75 0.88
CA CYS A 190 -13.34 6.04 0.39
C CYS A 190 -13.58 5.37 -0.97
N ASN A 191 -12.51 5.06 -1.68
CA ASN A 191 -12.55 4.34 -2.96
C ASN A 191 -12.61 2.82 -2.71
N ILE A 192 -13.81 2.27 -2.80
CA ILE A 192 -14.12 0.84 -2.57
C ILE A 192 -15.15 0.33 -3.60
N ASN A 193 -15.52 -0.94 -3.51
CA ASN A 193 -16.59 -1.54 -4.33
C ASN A 193 -16.34 -1.41 -5.84
N ASN A 194 -15.07 -1.26 -6.24
CA ASN A 194 -14.66 -1.12 -7.65
C ASN A 194 -15.34 0.04 -8.40
N LYS A 195 -15.69 1.12 -7.68
CA LYS A 195 -16.43 2.29 -8.22
C LYS A 195 -15.72 2.90 -9.43
N TYR A 196 -14.42 3.12 -9.34
CA TYR A 196 -13.61 3.73 -10.42
C TYR A 196 -12.79 2.72 -11.22
N LYS A 197 -12.85 1.43 -10.90
CA LYS A 197 -12.08 0.34 -11.52
C LYS A 197 -10.56 0.51 -11.45
N TYR A 198 -10.08 1.47 -10.66
CA TYR A 198 -8.67 1.73 -10.36
C TYR A 198 -8.52 2.64 -9.13
N CYS A 199 -7.26 2.84 -8.69
CA CYS A 199 -6.97 3.83 -7.67
C CYS A 199 -7.19 5.25 -8.21
N VAL A 200 -7.46 6.17 -7.29
CA VAL A 200 -7.73 7.58 -7.57
C VAL A 200 -6.72 8.48 -6.87
N ASP A 201 -6.69 9.76 -7.26
CA ASP A 201 -5.81 10.78 -6.68
C ASP A 201 -5.90 10.81 -5.15
N VAL A 202 -4.75 10.89 -4.49
CA VAL A 202 -4.65 10.81 -3.01
C VAL A 202 -5.32 11.99 -2.30
N ASN A 203 -5.59 13.09 -2.99
CA ASN A 203 -6.26 14.26 -2.42
C ASN A 203 -7.80 14.19 -2.48
N LEU A 204 -8.35 13.16 -3.12
CA LEU A 204 -9.78 12.89 -3.05
C LEU A 204 -10.19 12.37 -1.67
N TYR A 205 -11.50 12.37 -1.41
CA TYR A 205 -12.05 11.82 -0.16
C TYR A 205 -11.62 12.56 1.11
N LYS A 206 -11.65 13.87 1.10
CA LYS A 206 -11.35 14.68 2.30
C LYS A 206 -12.26 14.36 3.49
N CYS A 207 -13.50 13.95 3.23
CA CYS A 207 -14.43 13.50 4.27
C CYS A 207 -14.04 12.15 4.90
N GLY A 208 -13.11 11.42 4.28
CA GLY A 208 -12.55 10.16 4.79
C GLY A 208 -11.27 10.33 5.62
N GLU A 209 -10.82 11.57 5.86
CA GLU A 209 -9.66 11.86 6.70
C GLU A 209 -9.98 11.62 8.19
N ASN A 210 -8.97 11.28 8.98
CA ASN A 210 -9.10 11.28 10.43
C ASN A 210 -9.03 12.73 10.98
N THR A 211 -9.29 12.92 12.27
CA THR A 211 -9.28 14.24 12.90
C THR A 211 -7.93 14.97 12.86
N ASN A 212 -6.85 14.25 12.64
CA ASN A 212 -5.50 14.82 12.47
C ASN A 212 -5.20 15.20 11.01
N GLY A 213 -6.11 14.88 10.08
CA GLY A 213 -5.94 15.18 8.66
C GLY A 213 -5.13 14.15 7.87
N VAL A 214 -4.96 12.94 8.39
CA VAL A 214 -4.36 11.83 7.63
C VAL A 214 -5.41 11.25 6.69
N SER A 215 -5.08 11.18 5.41
CA SER A 215 -5.98 10.81 4.32
C SER A 215 -5.74 9.40 3.79
N GLN A 216 -6.74 8.87 3.08
CA GLN A 216 -6.66 7.63 2.29
C GLN A 216 -6.30 6.40 3.13
N LEU A 217 -6.77 6.36 4.39
CA LEU A 217 -6.53 5.23 5.29
C LEU A 217 -7.38 4.01 4.96
N MET A 218 -8.48 4.18 4.25
CA MET A 218 -9.39 3.10 3.87
C MET A 218 -9.62 3.09 2.35
N GLY A 219 -9.60 1.90 1.77
CA GLY A 219 -9.80 1.72 0.34
C GLY A 219 -8.63 2.25 -0.50
N ASN A 220 -8.87 2.49 -1.76
CA ASN A 220 -7.94 2.96 -2.77
C ASN A 220 -6.79 1.97 -3.06
N ILE A 221 -5.84 1.81 -2.15
CA ILE A 221 -4.78 0.80 -2.20
C ILE A 221 -4.56 0.17 -0.83
N TRP A 222 -4.11 -1.07 -0.78
CA TRP A 222 -3.51 -1.65 0.42
C TRP A 222 -2.21 -0.91 0.76
N GLU A 223 -1.86 -0.86 2.02
CA GLU A 223 -0.61 -0.24 2.47
C GLU A 223 0.27 -1.23 3.22
N TRP A 224 1.50 -1.43 2.73
CA TRP A 224 2.51 -2.21 3.43
C TRP A 224 2.84 -1.63 4.80
N CYS A 225 2.89 -2.51 5.81
CA CYS A 225 3.43 -2.21 7.13
C CYS A 225 4.83 -2.84 7.31
N GLU A 226 5.51 -2.43 8.36
CA GLU A 226 6.89 -2.88 8.64
C GLU A 226 6.94 -4.37 8.99
N GLU A 227 5.97 -4.85 9.75
CA GLU A 227 6.00 -6.14 10.40
C GLU A 227 5.83 -7.32 9.46
N VAL A 228 6.43 -8.42 9.86
CA VAL A 228 6.06 -9.75 9.39
C VAL A 228 4.71 -10.13 9.99
N PHE A 229 3.90 -10.83 9.24
CA PHE A 229 2.60 -11.28 9.70
C PHE A 229 2.77 -12.37 10.76
N TYR A 230 2.40 -12.04 12.00
CA TYR A 230 2.37 -12.95 13.13
C TYR A 230 1.00 -12.94 13.81
N PRO A 231 0.65 -14.02 14.54
CA PRO A 231 -0.59 -14.06 15.30
C PRO A 231 -0.59 -13.02 16.41
N TYR A 232 -1.77 -12.50 16.72
CA TYR A 232 -1.96 -11.71 17.93
C TYR A 232 -1.87 -12.61 19.20
N PRO A 233 -1.66 -12.01 20.40
CA PRO A 233 -1.65 -12.76 21.65
C PRO A 233 -2.93 -13.61 21.79
N ASN A 234 -2.79 -14.83 22.31
CA ASN A 234 -3.90 -15.78 22.49
C ASN A 234 -4.65 -16.17 21.19
N PHE A 235 -3.96 -16.11 20.06
CA PHE A 235 -4.52 -16.56 18.77
C PHE A 235 -5.04 -17.99 18.87
N THR A 236 -6.24 -18.19 18.31
CA THR A 236 -6.85 -19.50 18.15
C THR A 236 -7.27 -19.66 16.68
N ILE A 237 -6.76 -20.69 16.04
CA ILE A 237 -7.04 -20.94 14.63
C ILE A 237 -8.52 -21.24 14.39
N ASP A 238 -9.09 -20.63 13.38
CA ASP A 238 -10.37 -21.04 12.80
C ASP A 238 -10.11 -22.17 11.78
N TYR A 239 -10.50 -23.38 12.12
CA TYR A 239 -10.28 -24.55 11.26
C TYR A 239 -11.07 -24.50 9.94
N ILE A 240 -12.10 -23.66 9.84
CA ILE A 240 -12.88 -23.49 8.61
C ILE A 240 -12.13 -22.61 7.62
N TYR A 241 -11.44 -21.57 8.12
CA TYR A 241 -10.70 -20.57 7.30
C TYR A 241 -9.21 -20.51 7.64
N ARG A 242 -8.63 -21.62 8.10
CA ARG A 242 -7.21 -21.68 8.53
C ARG A 242 -6.21 -21.16 7.49
N GLU A 243 -6.55 -21.27 6.21
CA GLU A 243 -5.74 -20.80 5.09
C GLU A 243 -5.67 -19.28 4.97
N MET A 244 -6.46 -18.53 5.74
CA MET A 244 -6.40 -17.07 5.76
C MET A 244 -5.31 -16.53 6.68
N SER A 245 -4.78 -17.35 7.58
CA SER A 245 -3.84 -16.87 8.62
C SER A 245 -2.67 -17.85 8.87
N TYR A 246 -2.93 -19.02 9.42
CA TYR A 246 -1.91 -19.93 9.96
C TYR A 246 -0.76 -20.29 9.01
N PRO A 247 -1.00 -20.63 7.73
CA PRO A 247 0.09 -21.01 6.82
C PRO A 247 1.06 -19.87 6.49
N PHE A 248 0.71 -18.62 6.82
CA PHE A 248 1.42 -17.44 6.37
C PHE A 248 2.17 -16.71 7.50
N PHE A 249 2.01 -17.17 8.74
CA PHE A 249 2.74 -16.60 9.88
C PHE A 249 4.24 -16.82 9.74
N GLY A 250 5.01 -15.75 9.97
CA GLY A 250 6.46 -15.75 9.86
C GLY A 250 7.02 -15.54 8.45
N GLU A 251 6.19 -15.64 7.40
CA GLU A 251 6.64 -15.58 6.01
C GLU A 251 6.20 -14.31 5.28
N LYS A 252 4.95 -13.88 5.52
CA LYS A 252 4.36 -12.76 4.80
C LYS A 252 4.51 -11.43 5.53
N LYS A 253 4.38 -10.34 4.78
CA LYS A 253 4.33 -8.98 5.29
C LYS A 253 2.89 -8.48 5.37
N ILE A 254 2.61 -7.72 6.43
CA ILE A 254 1.28 -7.16 6.68
C ILE A 254 0.99 -6.04 5.70
N CYS A 255 -0.24 -5.99 5.21
CA CYS A 255 -0.82 -4.86 4.52
C CYS A 255 -2.23 -4.55 5.04
N ARG A 256 -2.56 -3.28 5.10
CA ARG A 256 -3.77 -2.75 5.77
C ARG A 256 -4.57 -1.84 4.84
N GLY A 257 -5.83 -1.57 5.18
CA GLY A 257 -6.66 -0.52 4.60
C GLY A 257 -7.63 -0.93 3.51
N GLY A 258 -7.40 -2.02 2.84
CA GLY A 258 -8.18 -2.39 1.66
C GLY A 258 -7.74 -1.63 0.41
N CYS A 259 -8.23 -2.04 -0.76
CA CYS A 259 -8.01 -1.33 -2.01
C CYS A 259 -9.35 -1.07 -2.73
N PHE A 260 -9.32 -0.35 -3.83
CA PHE A 260 -10.52 0.07 -4.56
C PHE A 260 -11.47 -1.07 -4.98
N CYS A 261 -10.96 -2.29 -5.11
CA CYS A 261 -11.77 -3.46 -5.47
C CYS A 261 -12.27 -4.27 -4.26
N VAL A 262 -11.93 -3.85 -3.04
CA VAL A 262 -12.44 -4.49 -1.82
C VAL A 262 -13.87 -4.01 -1.56
N ASN A 263 -14.68 -4.95 -1.12
CA ASN A 263 -16.06 -4.70 -0.75
C ASN A 263 -16.14 -3.99 0.62
N ASP A 264 -17.18 -3.19 0.83
CA ASP A 264 -17.42 -2.46 2.08
C ASP A 264 -17.48 -3.36 3.32
N TYR A 265 -18.00 -4.59 3.22
CA TYR A 265 -18.03 -5.57 4.32
C TYR A 265 -16.65 -5.94 4.86
N LEU A 266 -15.61 -5.89 4.01
CA LEU A 266 -14.23 -6.20 4.38
C LEU A 266 -13.39 -4.94 4.60
N THR A 267 -13.93 -3.76 4.32
CA THR A 267 -13.24 -2.50 4.49
C THR A 267 -13.35 -2.04 5.94
N HIS A 268 -12.40 -2.48 6.77
CA HIS A 268 -12.35 -2.15 8.18
C HIS A 268 -10.91 -1.92 8.66
N PRO A 269 -10.64 -0.92 9.54
CA PRO A 269 -9.30 -0.66 10.06
C PRO A 269 -8.62 -1.85 10.72
N LYS A 270 -9.37 -2.77 11.31
CA LYS A 270 -8.84 -3.95 12.01
C LYS A 270 -8.61 -5.16 11.10
N TYR A 271 -9.08 -5.13 9.85
CA TYR A 271 -8.82 -6.19 8.89
C TYR A 271 -7.32 -6.30 8.60
N ARG A 272 -6.77 -7.50 8.73
CA ARG A 272 -5.36 -7.81 8.51
C ARG A 272 -5.21 -8.64 7.25
N ASN A 273 -4.57 -8.08 6.23
CA ASN A 273 -4.16 -8.82 5.06
C ASN A 273 -2.63 -9.02 5.09
N ALA A 274 -2.15 -10.06 4.44
CA ALA A 274 -0.73 -10.36 4.37
C ALA A 274 -0.36 -10.91 3.00
N GLN A 275 0.78 -10.48 2.47
CA GLN A 275 1.26 -10.87 1.16
C GLN A 275 2.77 -11.19 1.19
N ASP A 276 3.21 -11.98 0.23
CA ASP A 276 4.63 -12.22 0.00
C ASP A 276 5.37 -10.89 -0.14
N PRO A 277 6.52 -10.70 0.53
CA PRO A 277 7.26 -9.45 0.44
C PRO A 277 7.74 -9.09 -0.97
N GLY A 278 7.86 -10.07 -1.87
CA GLY A 278 8.16 -9.87 -3.29
C GLY A 278 6.94 -9.61 -4.18
N CYS A 279 5.71 -9.63 -3.64
CA CYS A 279 4.49 -9.49 -4.41
C CYS A 279 4.35 -8.09 -5.02
N GLN A 280 4.23 -7.99 -6.35
CA GLN A 280 4.02 -6.76 -7.10
C GLN A 280 2.67 -6.70 -7.81
N ILE A 281 1.94 -7.82 -7.89
CA ILE A 281 0.71 -7.92 -8.71
C ILE A 281 -0.52 -7.36 -8.01
N GLN A 282 -0.48 -7.18 -6.71
CA GLN A 282 -1.57 -6.63 -5.92
C GLN A 282 -1.52 -5.09 -5.92
N TYR A 283 -2.66 -4.46 -5.69
CA TYR A 283 -2.75 -3.00 -5.53
C TYR A 283 -2.29 -2.59 -4.13
N ILE A 284 -1.01 -2.80 -3.85
CA ILE A 284 -0.38 -2.48 -2.58
C ILE A 284 0.68 -1.40 -2.81
N GLY A 285 0.62 -0.35 -2.03
CA GLY A 285 1.62 0.71 -1.91
C GLY A 285 2.01 0.88 -0.46
N PHE A 286 2.33 2.09 -0.03
CA PHE A 286 2.78 2.35 1.34
C PHE A 286 2.70 3.82 1.71
N ARG A 287 2.69 4.09 3.00
CA ARG A 287 2.97 5.42 3.57
C ARG A 287 4.22 5.35 4.43
N VAL A 288 4.76 6.51 4.77
CA VAL A 288 6.02 6.60 5.50
C VAL A 288 5.89 7.43 6.77
N CYS A 289 6.76 7.13 7.73
CA CYS A 289 6.95 7.90 8.95
C CYS A 289 8.36 8.46 9.02
N LEU A 290 8.53 9.60 9.70
CA LEU A 290 9.87 10.06 10.05
C LEU A 290 10.52 9.04 11.01
N LYS A 291 11.84 8.88 10.89
CA LYS A 291 12.59 8.13 11.90
C LYS A 291 12.53 8.87 13.22
N SER A 292 12.38 8.13 14.30
CA SER A 292 12.56 8.71 15.65
C SER A 292 14.01 9.18 15.76
N SER A 293 14.20 10.39 16.26
CA SER A 293 15.51 10.94 16.63
C SER A 293 16.11 10.19 17.81
#